data_c5813693599a5d413a3024e59acfdc08
#
_entry.id   c5813693599a5d413a3024e59acfdc08
#
_cell.length_a   1.000
_cell.length_b   1.000
_cell.length_c   1.000
_cell.angle_alpha   90.00
_cell.angle_beta   90.00
_cell.angle_gamma   90.00
#
_symmetry.space_group_name_H-M   'P 1'
#
loop_
_entity.id
_entity.type
_entity.pdbx_description
1 polymer ?
#
loop_
_entity_poly.entity_id
_entity_poly.type
_entity_poly.pdbx_seq_one_letter_code
_entity_poly.pdbx_strand_id
1 'polypeptide(L)'
;MKKEKSSAMGTPYTFEGRIPLKQAIPLGLQHVMAMFIGNLTPLLIIMGACGLTADAGYGALRTALLQNAMTVAGIVTLVQMFSIGPIGGKVPIVMGTSSGFLGVFKSVTAVLGQGALTYGAILGATIVGGLFEGVLGVCLKPLRKFFPSVVTGCVVMAIGLSLIPVGINYLCGGSGTNDYGSIQNLFLGMVVLIVTLALKHFTNPKGILSTASILIGILVGYVVAIIMTMVLPHTGTAVLEDGSTVSYTYSWVVNFQQVKDASWFALPGIAGFGKLAEVKPVFRVEAILPVAIMFIVTTVETVGDICACVESGMDREATDSELSGGIICDGLGSSFAAALGVLPNTSFAQNVGIISMTKIVNRMALSCGAIFLILCGLCPKIAAFVSIMPQSVLGGAAVMMFASILVSGIQLITKEPITSREITIVSVALGLGYGLGSTAGATSELPYYIQLIFGGSGIVPAAVAAIVLNIICLLYTSPSPRDRG
;
A
#
# COMPACT_ATOMS: atom_id res chain seq x y z
N MET A 1 12.09 -46.86 1.20
CA MET A 1 11.61 -46.17 0.00
C MET A 1 12.18 -44.75 0.00
N LYS A 2 13.23 -44.48 -0.78
CA LYS A 2 13.76 -43.13 -1.03
C LYS A 2 12.73 -42.38 -1.90
N LYS A 3 12.11 -41.32 -1.38
CA LYS A 3 11.36 -40.38 -2.21
C LYS A 3 12.37 -39.75 -3.19
N GLU A 4 12.36 -40.19 -4.43
CA GLU A 4 12.94 -39.44 -5.53
C GLU A 4 12.30 -38.04 -5.55
N LYS A 5 13.09 -37.03 -5.19
CA LYS A 5 12.78 -35.66 -5.49
C LYS A 5 12.93 -35.47 -7.00
N SER A 6 11.91 -35.80 -7.76
CA SER A 6 11.78 -35.36 -9.15
C SER A 6 11.92 -33.85 -9.16
N SER A 7 13.05 -33.33 -9.64
CA SER A 7 13.20 -31.93 -10.02
C SER A 7 12.45 -31.74 -11.35
N ALA A 8 11.13 -31.81 -11.32
CA ALA A 8 10.33 -31.52 -12.49
C ALA A 8 10.69 -30.10 -12.94
N MET A 9 11.14 -29.94 -14.18
CA MET A 9 11.32 -28.65 -14.81
C MET A 9 9.96 -27.95 -14.79
N GLY A 10 9.87 -26.85 -14.02
CA GLY A 10 8.68 -26.00 -13.96
C GLY A 10 8.60 -25.08 -15.19
N THR A 11 7.45 -24.51 -15.39
CA THR A 11 7.23 -23.43 -16.35
C THR A 11 6.92 -22.13 -15.59
N PRO A 12 7.02 -20.95 -16.19
CA PRO A 12 6.58 -19.69 -15.56
C PRO A 12 5.11 -19.71 -15.14
N TYR A 13 4.31 -20.57 -15.73
CA TYR A 13 2.86 -20.69 -15.55
C TYR A 13 2.45 -21.74 -14.52
N THR A 14 3.41 -22.46 -13.91
CA THR A 14 3.19 -23.41 -12.82
C THR A 14 3.76 -22.83 -11.53
N PHE A 15 2.99 -22.88 -10.45
CA PHE A 15 3.42 -22.32 -9.16
C PHE A 15 4.67 -23.03 -8.63
N GLU A 16 4.69 -24.36 -8.71
CA GLU A 16 5.82 -25.19 -8.30
C GLU A 16 6.71 -25.56 -9.48
N GLY A 17 7.93 -25.96 -9.16
CA GLY A 17 8.94 -26.36 -10.13
C GLY A 17 10.04 -25.32 -10.31
N ARG A 18 11.21 -25.78 -10.77
CA ARG A 18 12.38 -24.93 -10.99
C ARG A 18 12.40 -24.45 -12.44
N ILE A 19 12.62 -23.17 -12.62
CA ILE A 19 12.87 -22.54 -13.93
C ILE A 19 14.31 -22.00 -13.97
N PRO A 20 14.92 -21.87 -15.16
CA PRO A 20 16.26 -21.31 -15.30
C PRO A 20 16.34 -19.90 -14.72
N LEU A 21 17.41 -19.58 -13.97
CA LEU A 21 17.61 -18.24 -13.37
C LEU A 21 17.57 -17.12 -14.40
N LYS A 22 18.09 -17.35 -15.61
CA LYS A 22 18.02 -16.39 -16.73
C LYS A 22 16.58 -15.97 -17.07
N GLN A 23 15.60 -16.83 -16.82
CA GLN A 23 14.19 -16.56 -17.02
C GLN A 23 13.53 -16.06 -15.74
N ALA A 24 13.88 -16.65 -14.58
CA ALA A 24 13.30 -16.28 -13.28
C ALA A 24 13.58 -14.83 -12.89
N ILE A 25 14.81 -14.35 -13.08
CA ILE A 25 15.23 -13.00 -12.66
C ILE A 25 14.44 -11.91 -13.40
N PRO A 26 14.35 -11.86 -14.74
CA PRO A 26 13.56 -10.84 -15.42
C PRO A 26 12.07 -10.85 -15.03
N LEU A 27 11.49 -12.05 -14.87
CA LEU A 27 10.09 -12.19 -14.48
C LEU A 27 9.84 -11.72 -13.03
N GLY A 28 10.75 -12.05 -12.11
CA GLY A 28 10.68 -11.56 -10.73
C GLY A 28 10.87 -10.04 -10.64
N LEU A 29 11.83 -9.49 -11.39
CA LEU A 29 12.05 -8.05 -11.47
C LEU A 29 10.81 -7.32 -12.01
N GLN A 30 10.09 -7.88 -12.98
CA GLN A 30 8.86 -7.31 -13.50
C GLN A 30 7.82 -7.05 -12.39
N HIS A 31 7.64 -8.00 -11.49
CA HIS A 31 6.74 -7.87 -10.34
C HIS A 31 7.22 -6.81 -9.34
N VAL A 32 8.51 -6.79 -9.04
CA VAL A 32 9.09 -5.79 -8.12
C VAL A 32 9.01 -4.38 -8.69
N MET A 33 9.34 -4.19 -9.98
CA MET A 33 9.28 -2.87 -10.62
C MET A 33 7.86 -2.27 -10.59
N ALA A 34 6.82 -3.09 -10.64
CA ALA A 34 5.44 -2.64 -10.56
C ALA A 34 5.05 -2.16 -9.14
N MET A 35 5.61 -2.78 -8.09
CA MET A 35 5.24 -2.48 -6.71
C MET A 35 6.28 -1.63 -5.96
N PHE A 36 7.49 -1.47 -6.49
CA PHE A 36 8.63 -0.86 -5.80
C PHE A 36 8.31 0.49 -5.16
N ILE A 37 7.75 1.39 -5.97
CA ILE A 37 7.37 2.73 -5.50
C ILE A 37 6.09 2.67 -4.67
N GLY A 38 5.12 1.81 -5.04
CA GLY A 38 3.91 1.57 -4.26
C GLY A 38 4.19 1.15 -2.82
N ASN A 39 5.24 0.36 -2.62
CA ASN A 39 5.71 -0.06 -1.30
C ASN A 39 6.32 1.09 -0.47
N LEU A 40 6.94 2.08 -1.10
CA LEU A 40 7.66 3.15 -0.41
C LEU A 40 6.83 4.43 -0.23
N THR A 41 5.91 4.69 -1.14
CA THR A 41 5.07 5.91 -1.15
C THR A 41 4.24 6.08 0.14
N PRO A 42 3.52 5.07 0.66
CA PRO A 42 2.74 5.23 1.89
C PRO A 42 3.60 5.65 3.07
N LEU A 43 4.79 5.08 3.18
CA LEU A 43 5.74 5.40 4.22
C LEU A 43 6.21 6.86 4.14
N LEU A 44 6.56 7.34 2.93
CA LEU A 44 6.94 8.73 2.69
C LEU A 44 5.81 9.70 3.06
N ILE A 45 4.57 9.35 2.71
CA ILE A 45 3.36 10.15 3.00
C ILE A 45 3.16 10.29 4.52
N ILE A 46 3.24 9.19 5.27
CA ILE A 46 3.00 9.22 6.71
C ILE A 46 4.17 9.84 7.46
N MET A 47 5.41 9.61 7.04
CA MET A 47 6.55 10.36 7.58
C MET A 47 6.36 11.87 7.42
N GLY A 48 5.92 12.30 6.23
CA GLY A 48 5.59 13.71 5.98
C GLY A 48 4.46 14.22 6.87
N ALA A 49 3.36 13.47 7.02
CA ALA A 49 2.24 13.83 7.88
C ALA A 49 2.65 13.94 9.36
N CYS A 50 3.57 13.09 9.82
CA CYS A 50 4.13 13.17 11.17
C CYS A 50 5.21 14.25 11.33
N GLY A 51 5.52 15.04 10.29
CA GLY A 51 6.58 16.05 10.35
C GLY A 51 8.01 15.49 10.34
N LEU A 52 8.19 14.19 10.04
CA LEU A 52 9.49 13.54 9.93
C LEU A 52 10.11 13.83 8.56
N THR A 53 10.40 15.09 8.27
CA THR A 53 10.97 15.52 7.00
C THR A 53 12.49 15.59 7.04
N ALA A 54 13.13 15.64 5.88
CA ALA A 54 14.57 15.78 5.80
C ALA A 54 15.04 17.14 6.34
N ASP A 55 14.29 18.20 6.05
CA ASP A 55 14.58 19.57 6.49
C ASP A 55 14.44 19.72 8.01
N ALA A 56 13.59 18.89 8.65
CA ALA A 56 13.50 18.80 10.10
C ALA A 56 14.59 17.93 10.76
N GLY A 57 15.61 17.52 10.00
CA GLY A 57 16.74 16.73 10.51
C GLY A 57 16.55 15.21 10.47
N TYR A 58 15.42 14.70 9.98
CA TYR A 58 15.09 13.26 9.96
C TYR A 58 15.60 12.50 8.71
N GLY A 59 16.50 13.06 7.92
CA GLY A 59 16.98 12.43 6.67
C GLY A 59 17.54 11.02 6.85
N ALA A 60 18.36 10.81 7.90
CA ALA A 60 18.93 9.49 8.21
C ALA A 60 17.87 8.49 8.67
N LEU A 61 16.91 8.94 9.49
CA LEU A 61 15.76 8.15 9.92
C LEU A 61 14.90 7.71 8.73
N ARG A 62 14.53 8.64 7.85
CA ARG A 62 13.76 8.36 6.62
C ARG A 62 14.43 7.31 5.76
N THR A 63 15.75 7.45 5.53
CA THR A 63 16.53 6.47 4.78
C THR A 63 16.48 5.08 5.42
N ALA A 64 16.63 5.00 6.75
CA ALA A 64 16.58 3.72 7.47
C ALA A 64 15.18 3.08 7.41
N LEU A 65 14.11 3.86 7.52
CA LEU A 65 12.73 3.36 7.41
C LEU A 65 12.42 2.83 6.01
N LEU A 66 12.84 3.53 4.95
CA LEU A 66 12.67 3.08 3.56
C LEU A 66 13.49 1.81 3.27
N GLN A 67 14.72 1.73 3.83
CA GLN A 67 15.55 0.52 3.78
C GLN A 67 14.81 -0.68 4.39
N ASN A 68 14.26 -0.49 5.58
CA ASN A 68 13.50 -1.53 6.26
C ASN A 68 12.25 -1.94 5.47
N ALA A 69 11.52 -1.00 4.86
CA ALA A 69 10.33 -1.29 4.08
C ALA A 69 10.61 -2.22 2.89
N MET A 70 11.72 -2.01 2.19
CA MET A 70 12.14 -2.91 1.10
C MET A 70 12.50 -4.30 1.62
N THR A 71 13.24 -4.38 2.73
CA THR A 71 13.62 -5.65 3.34
C THR A 71 12.41 -6.44 3.84
N VAL A 72 11.49 -5.78 4.56
CA VAL A 72 10.25 -6.39 5.07
C VAL A 72 9.39 -6.92 3.94
N ALA A 73 9.15 -6.11 2.90
CA ALA A 73 8.37 -6.53 1.74
C ALA A 73 8.94 -7.80 1.09
N GLY A 74 10.26 -7.88 0.94
CA GLY A 74 10.91 -9.09 0.43
C GLY A 74 10.77 -10.31 1.34
N ILE A 75 11.01 -10.15 2.65
CA ILE A 75 10.91 -11.25 3.62
C ILE A 75 9.47 -11.76 3.70
N VAL A 76 8.48 -10.88 3.88
CA VAL A 76 7.07 -11.27 4.02
C VAL A 76 6.55 -11.91 2.73
N THR A 77 6.98 -11.42 1.56
CA THR A 77 6.67 -12.07 0.26
C THR A 77 7.20 -13.50 0.21
N LEU A 78 8.43 -13.75 0.68
CA LEU A 78 8.97 -15.12 0.73
C LEU A 78 8.18 -16.00 1.70
N VAL A 79 7.82 -15.48 2.89
CA VAL A 79 6.99 -16.21 3.86
C VAL A 79 5.62 -16.55 3.28
N GLN A 80 5.01 -15.60 2.56
CA GLN A 80 3.72 -15.81 1.90
C GLN A 80 3.75 -16.96 0.88
N MET A 81 4.84 -17.07 0.11
CA MET A 81 4.98 -18.09 -0.93
C MET A 81 5.44 -19.47 -0.42
N PHE A 82 6.33 -19.51 0.60
CA PHE A 82 6.92 -20.76 1.08
C PHE A 82 6.27 -21.30 2.35
N SER A 83 5.56 -20.46 3.07
CA SER A 83 4.95 -20.68 4.39
C SER A 83 5.92 -21.16 5.49
N ILE A 84 5.70 -20.70 6.71
CA ILE A 84 6.37 -21.16 7.93
C ILE A 84 5.27 -21.66 8.88
N GLY A 85 5.06 -22.97 8.91
CA GLY A 85 3.93 -23.55 9.63
C GLY A 85 2.59 -23.07 9.07
N PRO A 86 1.73 -22.42 9.89
CA PRO A 86 0.44 -21.87 9.44
C PRO A 86 0.56 -20.48 8.77
N ILE A 87 1.76 -19.85 8.81
CA ILE A 87 1.98 -18.49 8.29
C ILE A 87 2.35 -18.58 6.82
N GLY A 88 1.56 -18.00 5.94
CA GLY A 88 1.75 -17.99 4.49
C GLY A 88 0.75 -18.86 3.73
N GLY A 89 0.13 -18.27 2.71
CA GLY A 89 -0.92 -18.91 1.91
C GLY A 89 -0.42 -19.88 0.84
N LYS A 90 0.90 -19.93 0.57
CA LYS A 90 1.48 -20.67 -0.59
C LYS A 90 0.86 -20.24 -1.91
N VAL A 91 0.68 -18.96 -2.07
CA VAL A 91 0.09 -18.32 -3.25
C VAL A 91 1.08 -17.35 -3.89
N PRO A 92 1.00 -17.08 -5.19
CA PRO A 92 1.94 -16.21 -5.90
C PRO A 92 1.62 -14.72 -5.67
N ILE A 93 1.52 -14.29 -4.40
CA ILE A 93 1.24 -12.91 -4.02
C ILE A 93 2.50 -12.22 -3.53
N VAL A 94 2.71 -11.00 -4.00
CA VAL A 94 3.76 -10.11 -3.51
C VAL A 94 3.19 -9.22 -2.41
N MET A 95 3.95 -9.07 -1.33
CA MET A 95 3.57 -8.33 -0.13
C MET A 95 4.37 -7.02 -0.05
N GLY A 96 3.76 -5.97 0.49
CA GLY A 96 4.44 -4.69 0.70
C GLY A 96 3.62 -3.74 1.56
N THR A 97 4.14 -2.52 1.79
CA THR A 97 3.51 -1.52 2.66
C THR A 97 2.12 -1.14 2.15
N SER A 98 1.12 -1.25 3.00
CA SER A 98 -0.27 -0.99 2.68
C SER A 98 -0.57 0.50 2.50
N SER A 99 -1.19 0.85 1.38
CA SER A 99 -1.75 2.18 1.15
C SER A 99 -3.11 2.38 1.85
N GLY A 100 -3.82 1.31 2.16
CA GLY A 100 -5.16 1.36 2.77
C GLY A 100 -5.19 2.08 4.11
N PHE A 101 -4.12 1.99 4.89
CA PHE A 101 -4.02 2.64 6.20
C PHE A 101 -3.78 4.16 6.15
N LEU A 102 -3.46 4.75 4.99
CA LEU A 102 -3.08 6.17 4.89
C LEU A 102 -4.13 7.12 5.48
N GLY A 103 -5.41 6.86 5.21
CA GLY A 103 -6.50 7.68 5.76
C GLY A 103 -6.55 7.63 7.28
N VAL A 104 -6.52 6.43 7.85
CA VAL A 104 -6.55 6.20 9.29
C VAL A 104 -5.31 6.77 9.97
N PHE A 105 -4.12 6.61 9.42
CA PHE A 105 -2.90 7.19 9.99
C PHE A 105 -2.89 8.71 9.95
N LYS A 106 -3.42 9.34 8.90
CA LYS A 106 -3.62 10.80 8.87
C LYS A 106 -4.58 11.28 9.96
N SER A 107 -5.63 10.52 10.26
CA SER A 107 -6.52 10.82 11.38
C SER A 107 -5.81 10.71 12.73
N VAL A 108 -5.00 9.68 12.90
CA VAL A 108 -4.16 9.53 14.11
C VAL A 108 -3.21 10.73 14.25
N THR A 109 -2.60 11.20 13.15
CA THR A 109 -1.75 12.40 13.19
C THR A 109 -2.53 13.67 13.48
N ALA A 110 -3.77 13.78 13.03
CA ALA A 110 -4.63 14.92 13.34
C ALA A 110 -5.01 14.98 14.83
N VAL A 111 -5.20 13.82 15.46
CA VAL A 111 -5.58 13.71 16.88
C VAL A 111 -4.38 13.85 17.82
N LEU A 112 -3.26 13.17 17.53
CA LEU A 112 -2.09 13.12 18.39
C LEU A 112 -1.06 14.22 18.10
N GLY A 113 -1.23 14.96 17.02
CA GLY A 113 -0.27 15.96 16.55
C GLY A 113 0.88 15.35 15.74
N GLN A 114 1.81 16.22 15.31
CA GLN A 114 3.01 15.79 14.60
C GLN A 114 4.11 15.34 15.58
N GLY A 115 5.03 14.51 15.11
CA GLY A 115 6.22 14.11 15.84
C GLY A 115 6.52 12.62 15.78
N ALA A 116 7.71 12.26 16.23
CA ALA A 116 8.17 10.87 16.29
C ALA A 116 7.32 10.00 17.25
N LEU A 117 6.74 10.60 18.31
CA LEU A 117 5.82 9.91 19.21
C LEU A 117 4.53 9.46 18.51
N THR A 118 3.99 10.30 17.65
CA THR A 118 2.79 9.94 16.85
C THR A 118 3.09 8.83 15.86
N TYR A 119 4.25 8.89 15.19
CA TYR A 119 4.71 7.78 14.37
C TYR A 119 4.89 6.50 15.21
N GLY A 120 5.45 6.60 16.42
CA GLY A 120 5.55 5.49 17.37
C GLY A 120 4.19 4.93 17.79
N ALA A 121 3.17 5.78 17.96
CA ALA A 121 1.80 5.33 18.24
C ALA A 121 1.18 4.56 17.06
N ILE A 122 1.46 4.96 15.83
CA ILE A 122 1.09 4.22 14.62
C ILE A 122 1.77 2.84 14.62
N LEU A 123 3.05 2.75 14.96
CA LEU A 123 3.76 1.46 15.05
C LEU A 123 3.18 0.56 16.14
N GLY A 124 2.91 1.10 17.34
CA GLY A 124 2.28 0.35 18.43
C GLY A 124 0.89 -0.16 18.05
N ALA A 125 0.09 0.68 17.41
CA ALA A 125 -1.23 0.29 16.90
C ALA A 125 -1.13 -0.78 15.80
N THR A 126 -0.13 -0.69 14.93
CA THR A 126 0.13 -1.70 13.88
C THR A 126 0.52 -3.04 14.47
N ILE A 127 1.33 -3.08 15.54
CA ILE A 127 1.68 -4.35 16.22
C ILE A 127 0.41 -5.03 16.75
N VAL A 128 -0.42 -4.28 17.48
CA VAL A 128 -1.66 -4.83 18.07
C VAL A 128 -2.65 -5.25 16.99
N GLY A 129 -2.86 -4.39 15.99
CA GLY A 129 -3.79 -4.65 14.88
C GLY A 129 -3.35 -5.83 14.01
N GLY A 130 -2.06 -5.97 13.73
CA GLY A 130 -1.53 -7.10 12.97
C GLY A 130 -1.63 -8.43 13.73
N LEU A 131 -1.40 -8.44 15.05
CA LEU A 131 -1.68 -9.63 15.86
C LEU A 131 -3.17 -9.99 15.84
N PHE A 132 -4.05 -8.99 15.90
CA PHE A 132 -5.49 -9.17 15.80
C PHE A 132 -5.89 -9.75 14.44
N GLU A 133 -5.34 -9.25 13.32
CA GLU A 133 -5.56 -9.81 11.99
C GLU A 133 -5.05 -11.24 11.86
N GLY A 134 -3.90 -11.56 12.47
CA GLY A 134 -3.40 -12.93 12.55
C GLY A 134 -4.40 -13.88 13.23
N VAL A 135 -5.07 -13.44 14.29
CA VAL A 135 -6.16 -14.20 14.94
C VAL A 135 -7.37 -14.32 14.04
N LEU A 136 -7.75 -13.25 13.32
CA LEU A 136 -8.85 -13.32 12.32
C LEU A 136 -8.55 -14.34 11.24
N GLY A 137 -7.29 -14.46 10.79
CA GLY A 137 -6.87 -15.49 9.83
C GLY A 137 -7.11 -16.92 10.32
N VAL A 138 -6.88 -17.19 11.61
CA VAL A 138 -7.21 -18.50 12.22
C VAL A 138 -8.72 -18.74 12.23
N CYS A 139 -9.52 -17.71 12.46
CA CYS A 139 -10.97 -17.76 12.55
C CYS A 139 -11.68 -17.51 11.21
N LEU A 140 -10.99 -17.50 10.07
CA LEU A 140 -11.53 -17.06 8.80
C LEU A 140 -12.72 -17.92 8.30
N LYS A 141 -12.67 -19.23 8.50
CA LYS A 141 -13.67 -20.15 7.94
C LYS A 141 -15.13 -19.74 8.18
N PRO A 142 -15.55 -19.35 9.40
CA PRO A 142 -16.91 -18.85 9.62
C PRO A 142 -17.12 -17.42 9.07
N LEU A 143 -16.06 -16.65 8.87
CA LEU A 143 -16.14 -15.24 8.45
C LEU A 143 -16.22 -15.06 6.93
N ARG A 144 -15.72 -16.03 6.14
CA ARG A 144 -15.66 -15.96 4.66
C ARG A 144 -17.01 -15.58 4.02
N LYS A 145 -18.15 -16.08 4.56
CA LYS A 145 -19.48 -15.78 4.06
C LYS A 145 -19.89 -14.30 4.12
N PHE A 146 -19.20 -13.51 4.95
CA PHE A 146 -19.46 -12.07 5.09
C PHE A 146 -18.68 -11.22 4.08
N PHE A 147 -17.76 -11.82 3.34
CA PHE A 147 -16.85 -11.16 2.40
C PHE A 147 -17.03 -11.62 0.94
N PRO A 148 -18.26 -11.53 0.36
CA PRO A 148 -18.44 -11.79 -1.07
C PRO A 148 -17.73 -10.71 -1.89
N SER A 149 -17.58 -10.97 -3.20
CA SER A 149 -16.87 -10.08 -4.14
C SER A 149 -17.40 -8.64 -4.14
N VAL A 150 -18.69 -8.44 -3.97
CA VAL A 150 -19.29 -7.10 -3.87
C VAL A 150 -18.82 -6.33 -2.64
N VAL A 151 -18.73 -6.97 -1.47
CA VAL A 151 -18.25 -6.33 -0.23
C VAL A 151 -16.77 -5.97 -0.36
N THR A 152 -15.95 -6.93 -0.81
CA THR A 152 -14.52 -6.71 -1.05
C THR A 152 -14.31 -5.59 -2.08
N GLY A 153 -15.08 -5.59 -3.17
CA GLY A 153 -15.00 -4.57 -4.19
C GLY A 153 -15.38 -3.18 -3.69
N CYS A 154 -16.41 -3.04 -2.83
CA CYS A 154 -16.75 -1.76 -2.18
C CYS A 154 -15.59 -1.23 -1.31
N VAL A 155 -14.95 -2.11 -0.54
CA VAL A 155 -13.82 -1.76 0.31
C VAL A 155 -12.65 -1.26 -0.54
N VAL A 156 -12.23 -2.03 -1.54
CA VAL A 156 -11.12 -1.67 -2.43
C VAL A 156 -11.42 -0.38 -3.21
N MET A 157 -12.65 -0.20 -3.68
CA MET A 157 -13.10 1.05 -4.31
C MET A 157 -13.02 2.24 -3.37
N ALA A 158 -13.48 2.09 -2.13
CA ALA A 158 -13.41 3.15 -1.12
C ALA A 158 -11.98 3.53 -0.78
N ILE A 159 -11.05 2.56 -0.72
CA ILE A 159 -9.60 2.81 -0.57
C ILE A 159 -9.11 3.68 -1.72
N GLY A 160 -9.36 3.27 -2.97
CA GLY A 160 -8.94 4.01 -4.15
C GLY A 160 -9.48 5.45 -4.17
N LEU A 161 -10.78 5.63 -3.95
CA LEU A 161 -11.43 6.95 -3.90
C LEU A 161 -10.83 7.85 -2.81
N SER A 162 -10.61 7.31 -1.62
CA SER A 162 -10.06 8.08 -0.48
C SER A 162 -8.60 8.50 -0.70
N LEU A 163 -7.86 7.78 -1.54
CA LEU A 163 -6.45 8.04 -1.78
C LEU A 163 -6.17 8.96 -2.98
N ILE A 164 -7.09 9.09 -3.94
CA ILE A 164 -6.91 9.98 -5.10
C ILE A 164 -6.61 11.43 -4.67
N PRO A 165 -7.34 12.05 -3.72
CA PRO A 165 -7.00 13.40 -3.24
C PRO A 165 -5.60 13.49 -2.63
N VAL A 166 -5.12 12.41 -1.98
CA VAL A 166 -3.76 12.36 -1.45
C VAL A 166 -2.73 12.38 -2.57
N GLY A 167 -2.98 11.63 -3.66
CA GLY A 167 -2.13 11.66 -4.86
C GLY A 167 -2.06 13.05 -5.49
N ILE A 168 -3.19 13.73 -5.61
CA ILE A 168 -3.26 15.11 -6.15
C ILE A 168 -2.52 16.08 -5.23
N ASN A 169 -2.68 16.00 -3.91
CA ASN A 169 -1.94 16.84 -2.97
C ASN A 169 -0.42 16.70 -3.14
N TYR A 170 0.07 15.48 -3.36
CA TYR A 170 1.49 15.24 -3.64
C TYR A 170 1.90 15.76 -5.02
N LEU A 171 1.06 15.60 -6.04
CA LEU A 171 1.29 16.15 -7.38
C LEU A 171 1.46 17.68 -7.34
N CYS A 172 0.72 18.34 -6.44
CA CYS A 172 0.84 19.77 -6.20
C CYS A 172 2.08 20.18 -5.37
N GLY A 173 2.94 19.25 -4.97
CA GLY A 173 4.16 19.54 -4.19
C GLY A 173 4.06 19.20 -2.70
N GLY A 174 2.89 18.70 -2.23
CA GLY A 174 2.63 18.32 -0.84
C GLY A 174 1.96 19.41 -0.01
N SER A 175 0.97 18.99 0.78
CA SER A 175 0.21 19.90 1.64
C SER A 175 1.13 20.60 2.65
N GLY A 176 1.02 21.92 2.76
CA GLY A 176 1.78 22.72 3.70
C GLY A 176 3.14 23.22 3.19
N THR A 177 3.50 22.93 1.94
CA THR A 177 4.67 23.56 1.29
C THR A 177 4.31 24.96 0.81
N ASN A 178 5.29 25.89 0.87
CA ASN A 178 5.07 27.29 0.45
C ASN A 178 4.86 27.43 -1.07
N ASP A 179 5.27 26.41 -1.85
CA ASP A 179 5.11 26.34 -3.31
C ASP A 179 4.03 25.33 -3.74
N TYR A 180 3.08 25.04 -2.84
CA TYR A 180 1.94 24.16 -3.15
C TYR A 180 1.17 24.66 -4.38
N GLY A 181 0.90 23.76 -5.32
CA GLY A 181 0.17 24.11 -6.56
C GLY A 181 0.97 24.93 -7.56
N SER A 182 2.27 25.13 -7.35
CA SER A 182 3.13 25.84 -8.31
C SER A 182 3.15 25.15 -9.67
N ILE A 183 3.34 25.95 -10.73
CA ILE A 183 3.44 25.44 -12.12
C ILE A 183 4.54 24.39 -12.23
N GLN A 184 5.65 24.57 -11.51
CA GLN A 184 6.79 23.66 -11.49
C GLN A 184 6.41 22.28 -10.91
N ASN A 185 5.70 22.26 -9.79
CA ASN A 185 5.21 21.04 -9.17
C ASN A 185 4.18 20.33 -10.07
N LEU A 186 3.21 21.06 -10.60
CA LEU A 186 2.21 20.52 -11.52
C LEU A 186 2.87 19.96 -12.79
N PHE A 187 3.84 20.68 -13.36
CA PHE A 187 4.60 20.23 -14.53
C PHE A 187 5.32 18.91 -14.27
N LEU A 188 6.05 18.80 -13.15
CA LEU A 188 6.75 17.56 -12.78
C LEU A 188 5.79 16.39 -12.60
N GLY A 189 4.71 16.57 -11.86
CA GLY A 189 3.71 15.52 -11.65
C GLY A 189 3.03 15.10 -12.95
N MET A 190 2.73 16.06 -13.84
CA MET A 190 2.16 15.77 -15.16
C MET A 190 3.12 15.05 -16.09
N VAL A 191 4.42 15.36 -16.06
CA VAL A 191 5.43 14.61 -16.83
C VAL A 191 5.42 13.15 -16.42
N VAL A 192 5.44 12.84 -15.11
CA VAL A 192 5.38 11.46 -14.61
C VAL A 192 4.12 10.76 -15.08
N LEU A 193 2.97 11.42 -14.94
CA LEU A 193 1.67 10.88 -15.34
C LEU A 193 1.61 10.57 -16.84
N ILE A 194 2.01 11.53 -17.68
CA ILE A 194 1.99 11.39 -19.15
C ILE A 194 2.94 10.27 -19.61
N VAL A 195 4.17 10.24 -19.07
CA VAL A 195 5.14 9.18 -19.41
C VAL A 195 4.63 7.81 -18.99
N THR A 196 4.05 7.70 -17.80
CA THR A 196 3.45 6.45 -17.31
C THR A 196 2.32 5.98 -18.22
N LEU A 197 1.40 6.88 -18.59
CA LEU A 197 0.30 6.59 -19.50
C LEU A 197 0.79 6.19 -20.89
N ALA A 198 1.75 6.93 -21.45
CA ALA A 198 2.32 6.65 -22.76
C ALA A 198 2.95 5.25 -22.80
N LEU A 199 3.77 4.91 -21.81
CA LEU A 199 4.37 3.58 -21.71
C LEU A 199 3.33 2.48 -21.53
N LYS A 200 2.32 2.71 -20.71
CA LYS A 200 1.26 1.72 -20.47
C LYS A 200 0.39 1.48 -21.70
N HIS A 201 0.14 2.51 -22.51
CA HIS A 201 -0.76 2.45 -23.67
C HIS A 201 -0.06 2.07 -24.98
N PHE A 202 1.13 2.63 -25.25
CA PHE A 202 1.82 2.47 -26.54
C PHE A 202 2.85 1.33 -26.56
N THR A 203 3.08 0.62 -25.43
CA THR A 203 3.98 -0.53 -25.39
C THR A 203 3.22 -1.83 -25.21
N ASN A 204 3.91 -2.97 -25.41
CA ASN A 204 3.30 -4.29 -25.24
C ASN A 204 2.80 -4.45 -23.79
N PRO A 205 1.49 -4.72 -23.55
CA PRO A 205 0.92 -4.85 -22.22
C PRO A 205 1.61 -5.91 -21.34
N LYS A 206 2.17 -6.96 -21.95
CA LYS A 206 2.91 -8.03 -21.27
C LYS A 206 4.41 -7.74 -21.14
N GLY A 207 4.87 -6.62 -21.70
CA GLY A 207 6.28 -6.23 -21.71
C GLY A 207 6.72 -5.53 -20.43
N ILE A 208 8.03 -5.53 -20.16
CA ILE A 208 8.63 -4.86 -19.01
C ILE A 208 8.32 -3.35 -19.02
N LEU A 209 8.33 -2.69 -20.17
CA LEU A 209 8.07 -1.25 -20.31
C LEU A 209 6.66 -0.87 -19.83
N SER A 210 5.64 -1.65 -20.18
CA SER A 210 4.27 -1.42 -19.72
C SER A 210 4.12 -1.72 -18.22
N THR A 211 4.70 -2.82 -17.76
CA THR A 211 4.62 -3.25 -16.34
C THR A 211 5.39 -2.32 -15.41
N ALA A 212 6.57 -1.85 -15.84
CA ALA A 212 7.41 -0.91 -15.09
C ALA A 212 7.08 0.57 -15.39
N SER A 213 5.98 0.86 -16.07
CA SER A 213 5.66 2.21 -16.56
C SER A 213 5.67 3.27 -15.46
N ILE A 214 5.14 2.96 -14.27
CA ILE A 214 5.12 3.85 -13.11
C ILE A 214 6.56 4.15 -12.66
N LEU A 215 7.39 3.13 -12.51
CA LEU A 215 8.78 3.30 -12.10
C LEU A 215 9.56 4.13 -13.15
N ILE A 216 9.39 3.84 -14.44
CA ILE A 216 10.05 4.58 -15.52
C ILE A 216 9.55 6.02 -15.55
N GLY A 217 8.24 6.25 -15.39
CA GLY A 217 7.66 7.60 -15.29
C GLY A 217 8.29 8.41 -14.17
N ILE A 218 8.46 7.80 -12.99
CA ILE A 218 9.13 8.42 -11.84
C ILE A 218 10.60 8.73 -12.15
N LEU A 219 11.34 7.79 -12.74
CA LEU A 219 12.74 8.03 -13.11
C LEU A 219 12.88 9.19 -14.10
N VAL A 220 11.99 9.27 -15.09
CA VAL A 220 11.97 10.40 -16.04
C VAL A 220 11.62 11.71 -15.31
N GLY A 221 10.58 11.73 -14.49
CA GLY A 221 10.22 12.92 -13.70
C GLY A 221 11.34 13.35 -12.75
N TYR A 222 12.07 12.40 -12.18
CA TYR A 222 13.20 12.68 -11.31
C TYR A 222 14.39 13.29 -12.07
N VAL A 223 14.67 12.79 -13.28
CA VAL A 223 15.69 13.39 -14.18
C VAL A 223 15.27 14.82 -14.53
N VAL A 224 14.00 15.06 -14.84
CA VAL A 224 13.48 16.41 -15.10
C VAL A 224 13.63 17.31 -13.88
N ALA A 225 13.34 16.82 -12.66
CA ALA A 225 13.52 17.57 -11.42
C ALA A 225 15.00 17.94 -11.18
N ILE A 226 15.93 17.04 -11.50
CA ILE A 226 17.39 17.33 -11.45
C ILE A 226 17.76 18.44 -12.43
N ILE A 227 17.28 18.35 -13.68
CA ILE A 227 17.52 19.39 -14.70
C ILE A 227 16.95 20.73 -14.24
N MET A 228 15.72 20.73 -13.71
CA MET A 228 15.10 21.95 -13.15
C MET A 228 15.94 22.53 -12.00
N THR A 229 16.46 21.68 -11.10
CA THR A 229 17.36 22.08 -10.03
C THR A 229 18.65 22.73 -10.56
N MET A 230 19.15 22.33 -11.72
CA MET A 230 20.36 22.92 -12.31
C MET A 230 20.12 24.27 -13.00
N VAL A 231 18.90 24.50 -13.49
CA VAL A 231 18.57 25.64 -14.37
C VAL A 231 17.76 26.72 -13.67
N LEU A 232 16.90 26.38 -12.72
CA LEU A 232 15.96 27.30 -12.08
C LEU A 232 16.46 27.75 -10.69
N PRO A 233 15.98 28.91 -10.17
CA PRO A 233 16.27 29.34 -8.81
C PRO A 233 15.79 28.32 -7.78
N HIS A 234 16.59 28.07 -6.74
CA HIS A 234 16.27 27.08 -5.71
C HIS A 234 15.38 27.63 -4.60
N THR A 235 15.36 28.94 -4.42
CA THR A 235 14.68 29.61 -3.31
C THR A 235 13.64 30.59 -3.81
N GLY A 236 12.53 30.65 -3.09
CA GLY A 236 11.50 31.64 -3.25
C GLY A 236 11.31 32.45 -1.96
N THR A 237 10.47 33.48 -2.03
CA THR A 237 10.08 34.29 -0.87
C THR A 237 8.59 34.18 -0.67
N ALA A 238 8.14 33.92 0.55
CA ALA A 238 6.74 33.99 0.96
C ALA A 238 6.55 35.17 1.91
N VAL A 239 5.46 35.88 1.75
CA VAL A 239 5.02 36.93 2.68
C VAL A 239 4.12 36.30 3.71
N LEU A 240 4.47 36.40 5.00
CA LEU A 240 3.67 35.91 6.11
C LEU A 240 2.53 36.91 6.41
N GLU A 241 1.54 36.46 7.20
CA GLU A 241 0.39 37.29 7.60
C GLU A 241 0.78 38.58 8.36
N ASP A 242 1.96 38.54 9.02
CA ASP A 242 2.53 39.72 9.71
C ASP A 242 3.29 40.69 8.79
N GLY A 243 3.30 40.44 7.47
CA GLY A 243 4.00 41.22 6.47
C GLY A 243 5.52 40.94 6.36
N SER A 244 6.07 40.03 7.16
CA SER A 244 7.47 39.62 7.05
C SER A 244 7.68 38.70 5.85
N THR A 245 8.86 38.79 5.23
CA THR A 245 9.27 37.91 4.12
C THR A 245 10.18 36.78 4.64
N VAL A 246 9.80 35.53 4.37
CA VAL A 246 10.61 34.36 4.68
C VAL A 246 11.09 33.72 3.38
N SER A 247 12.39 33.46 3.29
CA SER A 247 12.96 32.66 2.19
C SER A 247 12.74 31.19 2.45
N TYR A 248 12.29 30.46 1.42
CA TYR A 248 12.12 29.00 1.47
C TYR A 248 12.75 28.33 0.26
N THR A 249 13.11 27.05 0.41
CA THR A 249 13.55 26.20 -0.70
C THR A 249 12.32 25.58 -1.36
N TYR A 250 12.26 25.60 -2.69
CA TYR A 250 11.19 24.95 -3.43
C TYR A 250 11.16 23.44 -3.20
N SER A 251 9.96 22.86 -3.09
CA SER A 251 9.74 21.44 -2.82
C SER A 251 10.20 20.50 -3.94
N TRP A 252 10.37 21.02 -5.16
CA TRP A 252 10.86 20.27 -6.32
C TRP A 252 12.40 20.24 -6.43
N VAL A 253 13.13 20.98 -5.58
CA VAL A 253 14.61 21.02 -5.60
C VAL A 253 15.17 19.71 -5.02
N VAL A 254 16.09 19.09 -5.76
CA VAL A 254 16.73 17.82 -5.38
C VAL A 254 18.07 18.09 -4.69
N ASN A 255 18.20 17.63 -3.44
CA ASN A 255 19.46 17.72 -2.68
C ASN A 255 20.10 16.35 -2.50
N PHE A 256 21.23 16.11 -3.18
CA PHE A 256 21.95 14.83 -3.16
C PHE A 256 22.81 14.57 -1.91
N GLN A 257 22.84 15.48 -0.92
CA GLN A 257 23.71 15.32 0.24
C GLN A 257 23.42 14.02 0.99
N GLN A 258 22.15 13.69 1.22
CA GLN A 258 21.75 12.43 1.88
C GLN A 258 22.25 11.17 1.14
N VAL A 259 22.28 11.20 -0.19
CA VAL A 259 22.78 10.07 -1.00
C VAL A 259 24.29 9.95 -0.89
N LYS A 260 25.00 11.09 -0.83
CA LYS A 260 26.48 11.10 -0.65
C LYS A 260 26.84 10.51 0.72
N ASP A 261 26.14 10.90 1.76
CA ASP A 261 26.38 10.50 3.15
C ASP A 261 25.93 9.07 3.47
N ALA A 262 25.01 8.51 2.67
CA ALA A 262 24.52 7.15 2.86
C ALA A 262 25.59 6.11 2.57
N SER A 263 25.67 5.08 3.42
CA SER A 263 26.56 3.93 3.22
C SER A 263 26.07 3.02 2.08
N TRP A 264 26.98 2.24 1.51
CA TRP A 264 26.63 1.22 0.50
C TRP A 264 25.93 0.00 1.10
N PHE A 265 26.24 -0.31 2.36
CA PHE A 265 25.69 -1.47 3.06
C PHE A 265 25.35 -1.11 4.49
N ALA A 266 24.15 -1.48 4.93
CA ALA A 266 23.74 -1.48 6.32
C ALA A 266 22.65 -2.53 6.54
N LEU A 267 22.63 -3.10 7.73
CA LEU A 267 21.54 -4.00 8.14
C LEU A 267 20.28 -3.19 8.51
N PRO A 268 19.09 -3.77 8.30
CA PRO A 268 17.83 -3.20 8.78
C PRO A 268 17.87 -2.93 10.27
N GLY A 269 17.33 -1.79 10.69
CA GLY A 269 17.25 -1.40 12.10
C GLY A 269 15.98 -1.91 12.77
N ILE A 270 15.97 -1.92 14.10
CA ILE A 270 14.80 -2.21 14.92
C ILE A 270 14.26 -0.89 15.47
N ALA A 271 12.93 -0.70 15.45
CA ALA A 271 12.27 0.48 15.99
C ALA A 271 12.65 0.68 17.49
N GLY A 272 12.97 1.92 17.86
CA GLY A 272 13.42 2.26 19.20
C GLY A 272 14.92 2.04 19.46
N PHE A 273 15.70 1.58 18.47
CA PHE A 273 17.14 1.34 18.61
C PHE A 273 17.98 1.99 17.50
N GLY A 274 19.19 2.41 17.83
CA GLY A 274 20.15 2.95 16.87
C GLY A 274 19.60 4.12 16.06
N LYS A 275 19.62 4.03 14.75
CA LYS A 275 19.10 5.06 13.83
C LYS A 275 17.57 5.24 13.93
N LEU A 276 16.85 4.30 14.53
CA LEU A 276 15.40 4.29 14.72
C LEU A 276 15.00 4.55 16.18
N ALA A 277 15.94 5.05 17.02
CA ALA A 277 15.70 5.26 18.45
C ALA A 277 14.52 6.22 18.73
N GLU A 278 14.29 7.18 17.86
CA GLU A 278 13.22 8.19 18.01
C GLU A 278 11.82 7.64 17.71
N VAL A 279 11.69 6.57 16.92
CA VAL A 279 10.42 5.98 16.48
C VAL A 279 10.14 4.65 17.17
N LYS A 280 10.25 4.62 18.51
CA LYS A 280 9.88 3.44 19.29
C LYS A 280 8.37 3.22 19.29
N PRO A 281 7.86 1.96 19.22
CA PRO A 281 6.43 1.67 19.34
C PRO A 281 5.86 2.20 20.66
N VAL A 282 4.73 2.90 20.58
CA VAL A 282 3.99 3.45 21.72
C VAL A 282 2.54 2.98 21.61
N PHE A 283 1.99 2.47 22.70
CA PHE A 283 0.64 1.92 22.71
C PHE A 283 -0.37 2.97 23.18
N ARG A 284 -1.09 3.57 22.25
CA ARG A 284 -2.12 4.58 22.47
C ARG A 284 -3.46 4.08 21.95
N VAL A 285 -4.48 4.13 22.80
CA VAL A 285 -5.82 3.65 22.44
C VAL A 285 -6.39 4.42 21.25
N GLU A 286 -6.09 5.73 21.18
CA GLU A 286 -6.50 6.63 20.09
C GLU A 286 -5.98 6.18 18.72
N ALA A 287 -4.84 5.50 18.69
CA ALA A 287 -4.29 4.92 17.46
C ALA A 287 -4.72 3.46 17.28
N ILE A 288 -4.73 2.67 18.36
CA ILE A 288 -5.02 1.22 18.30
C ILE A 288 -6.43 0.95 17.78
N LEU A 289 -7.44 1.67 18.27
CA LEU A 289 -8.82 1.39 17.93
C LEU A 289 -9.13 1.56 16.43
N PRO A 290 -8.86 2.71 15.79
CA PRO A 290 -9.13 2.88 14.36
C PRO A 290 -8.24 1.98 13.49
N VAL A 291 -6.99 1.73 13.90
CA VAL A 291 -6.07 0.86 13.17
C VAL A 291 -6.53 -0.61 13.25
N ALA A 292 -6.98 -1.09 14.41
CA ALA A 292 -7.50 -2.46 14.53
C ALA A 292 -8.75 -2.68 13.66
N ILE A 293 -9.64 -1.69 13.54
CA ILE A 293 -10.78 -1.75 12.63
C ILE A 293 -10.31 -1.77 11.18
N MET A 294 -9.29 -0.99 10.84
CA MET A 294 -8.71 -1.01 9.49
C MET A 294 -8.10 -2.38 9.16
N PHE A 295 -7.57 -3.12 10.12
CA PHE A 295 -7.11 -4.50 9.90
C PHE A 295 -8.23 -5.49 9.57
N ILE A 296 -9.48 -5.26 10.00
CA ILE A 296 -10.63 -6.01 9.50
C ILE A 296 -10.85 -5.72 8.01
N VAL A 297 -10.68 -4.45 7.63
CA VAL A 297 -10.85 -4.02 6.23
C VAL A 297 -9.78 -4.63 5.33
N THR A 298 -8.51 -4.62 5.77
CA THR A 298 -7.40 -5.24 5.01
C THR A 298 -7.50 -6.76 4.95
N THR A 299 -8.04 -7.42 5.97
CA THR A 299 -8.39 -8.84 5.89
C THR A 299 -9.32 -9.12 4.71
N VAL A 300 -10.32 -8.26 4.47
CA VAL A 300 -11.24 -8.38 3.33
C VAL A 300 -10.52 -8.16 2.00
N GLU A 301 -9.64 -7.15 1.93
CA GLU A 301 -8.80 -6.86 0.76
C GLU A 301 -7.92 -8.05 0.42
N THR A 302 -7.19 -8.61 1.39
CA THR A 302 -6.28 -9.75 1.21
C THR A 302 -7.03 -11.03 0.77
N VAL A 303 -8.24 -11.29 1.30
CA VAL A 303 -9.10 -12.38 0.79
C VAL A 303 -9.40 -12.18 -0.70
N GLY A 304 -9.78 -10.97 -1.09
CA GLY A 304 -10.07 -10.64 -2.48
C GLY A 304 -8.86 -10.83 -3.40
N ASP A 305 -7.71 -10.35 -2.99
CA ASP A 305 -6.47 -10.45 -3.75
C ASP A 305 -6.01 -11.91 -3.90
N ILE A 306 -6.10 -12.73 -2.84
CA ILE A 306 -5.77 -14.16 -2.90
C ILE A 306 -6.72 -14.88 -3.86
N CYS A 307 -8.03 -14.66 -3.73
CA CYS A 307 -9.01 -15.27 -4.63
C CYS A 307 -8.75 -14.86 -6.08
N ALA A 308 -8.59 -13.57 -6.34
CA ALA A 308 -8.33 -13.06 -7.69
C ALA A 308 -7.02 -13.59 -8.27
N CYS A 309 -5.97 -13.70 -7.47
CA CYS A 309 -4.67 -14.21 -7.88
C CYS A 309 -4.72 -15.72 -8.23
N VAL A 310 -5.34 -16.53 -7.36
CA VAL A 310 -5.43 -17.98 -7.56
C VAL A 310 -6.36 -18.31 -8.72
N GLU A 311 -7.50 -17.66 -8.81
CA GLU A 311 -8.43 -17.88 -9.92
C GLU A 311 -7.86 -17.43 -11.26
N SER A 312 -7.32 -16.19 -11.34
CA SER A 312 -6.79 -15.66 -12.60
C SER A 312 -5.45 -16.28 -12.98
N GLY A 313 -4.59 -16.63 -12.01
CA GLY A 313 -3.24 -17.13 -12.27
C GLY A 313 -3.13 -18.65 -12.33
N MET A 314 -3.92 -19.35 -11.52
CA MET A 314 -3.81 -20.81 -11.34
C MET A 314 -5.06 -21.56 -11.84
N ASP A 315 -6.05 -20.83 -12.40
CA ASP A 315 -7.30 -21.36 -12.98
C ASP A 315 -8.06 -22.32 -12.03
N ARG A 316 -8.10 -21.97 -10.73
CA ARG A 316 -8.83 -22.70 -9.68
C ARG A 316 -9.29 -21.78 -8.56
N GLU A 317 -10.17 -22.24 -7.70
CA GLU A 317 -10.54 -21.51 -6.49
C GLU A 317 -9.45 -21.56 -5.41
N ALA A 318 -9.41 -20.52 -4.58
CA ALA A 318 -8.56 -20.48 -3.40
C ALA A 318 -9.13 -21.37 -2.29
N THR A 319 -8.27 -22.15 -1.66
CA THR A 319 -8.63 -23.03 -0.54
C THR A 319 -8.70 -22.24 0.77
N ASP A 320 -9.48 -22.74 1.75
CA ASP A 320 -9.57 -22.13 3.08
C ASP A 320 -8.19 -22.03 3.77
N SER A 321 -7.30 -23.00 3.53
CA SER A 321 -5.94 -22.99 4.11
C SER A 321 -5.05 -21.93 3.47
N GLU A 322 -5.21 -21.65 2.17
CA GLU A 322 -4.48 -20.59 1.48
C GLU A 322 -4.94 -19.20 1.96
N LEU A 323 -6.24 -19.01 2.10
CA LEU A 323 -6.82 -17.79 2.64
C LEU A 323 -6.39 -17.57 4.10
N SER A 324 -6.58 -18.56 4.96
CA SER A 324 -6.19 -18.49 6.37
C SER A 324 -4.69 -18.20 6.53
N GLY A 325 -3.84 -18.99 5.87
CA GLY A 325 -2.38 -18.80 5.91
C GLY A 325 -1.95 -17.45 5.36
N GLY A 326 -2.62 -16.96 4.31
CA GLY A 326 -2.36 -15.66 3.70
C GLY A 326 -2.67 -14.50 4.66
N ILE A 327 -3.81 -14.53 5.34
CA ILE A 327 -4.20 -13.49 6.32
C ILE A 327 -3.31 -13.55 7.56
N ILE A 328 -2.97 -14.75 8.05
CA ILE A 328 -2.01 -14.87 9.17
C ILE A 328 -0.67 -14.24 8.79
N CYS A 329 -0.22 -14.43 7.54
CA CYS A 329 1.01 -13.82 7.04
C CYS A 329 0.90 -12.30 6.92
N ASP A 330 -0.25 -11.78 6.50
CA ASP A 330 -0.54 -10.35 6.41
C ASP A 330 -0.46 -9.69 7.79
N GLY A 331 -1.21 -10.20 8.76
CA GLY A 331 -1.24 -9.67 10.11
C GLY A 331 0.10 -9.78 10.85
N LEU A 332 0.71 -10.96 10.88
CA LEU A 332 2.01 -11.14 11.54
C LEU A 332 3.14 -10.43 10.79
N GLY A 333 3.07 -10.35 9.45
CA GLY A 333 3.97 -9.57 8.63
C GLY A 333 3.87 -8.07 8.93
N SER A 334 2.66 -7.55 9.19
CA SER A 334 2.42 -6.17 9.63
C SER A 334 3.00 -5.90 11.01
N SER A 335 2.82 -6.82 11.96
CA SER A 335 3.43 -6.70 13.31
C SER A 335 4.96 -6.73 13.24
N PHE A 336 5.52 -7.60 12.40
CA PHE A 336 6.96 -7.66 12.12
C PHE A 336 7.46 -6.37 11.45
N ALA A 337 6.72 -5.84 10.48
CA ALA A 337 7.02 -4.56 9.85
C ALA A 337 7.11 -3.43 10.88
N ALA A 338 6.12 -3.32 11.77
CA ALA A 338 6.09 -2.30 12.81
C ALA A 338 7.24 -2.43 13.83
N ALA A 339 7.66 -3.66 14.16
CA ALA A 339 8.84 -3.90 14.99
C ALA A 339 10.13 -3.38 14.33
N LEU A 340 10.17 -3.32 13.01
CA LEU A 340 11.26 -2.72 12.23
C LEU A 340 10.99 -1.24 11.85
N GLY A 341 9.96 -0.61 12.43
CA GLY A 341 9.63 0.79 12.20
C GLY A 341 8.86 1.06 10.91
N VAL A 342 8.37 0.03 10.23
CA VAL A 342 7.65 0.13 8.96
C VAL A 342 6.13 0.07 9.19
N LEU A 343 5.36 0.67 8.29
CA LEU A 343 3.90 0.62 8.31
C LEU A 343 3.38 -0.79 7.97
N PRO A 344 2.06 -1.08 8.19
CA PRO A 344 1.48 -2.38 7.90
C PRO A 344 1.81 -2.91 6.51
N ASN A 345 2.00 -4.21 6.42
CA ASN A 345 2.27 -4.92 5.17
C ASN A 345 0.98 -5.59 4.68
N THR A 346 0.72 -5.62 3.38
CA THR A 346 -0.46 -6.28 2.79
C THR A 346 -0.16 -6.82 1.38
N SER A 347 -1.10 -7.56 0.82
CA SER A 347 -1.05 -8.01 -0.57
C SER A 347 -1.09 -6.82 -1.55
N PHE A 348 -0.42 -6.96 -2.70
CA PHE A 348 -0.37 -5.92 -3.72
C PHE A 348 -1.30 -6.25 -4.90
N ALA A 349 -2.46 -5.62 -4.97
CA ALA A 349 -3.45 -5.78 -6.03
C ALA A 349 -2.88 -5.51 -7.44
N GLN A 350 -1.89 -4.60 -7.58
CA GLN A 350 -1.20 -4.36 -8.85
C GLN A 350 -0.47 -5.60 -9.36
N ASN A 351 0.12 -6.39 -8.47
CA ASN A 351 0.79 -7.64 -8.83
C ASN A 351 -0.21 -8.74 -9.19
N VAL A 352 -1.38 -8.76 -8.56
CA VAL A 352 -2.50 -9.62 -8.96
C VAL A 352 -2.93 -9.29 -10.41
N GLY A 353 -3.02 -8.01 -10.75
CA GLY A 353 -3.27 -7.56 -12.13
C GLY A 353 -2.22 -8.05 -13.14
N ILE A 354 -0.93 -8.05 -12.77
CA ILE A 354 0.14 -8.60 -13.62
C ILE A 354 -0.04 -10.09 -13.82
N ILE A 355 -0.32 -10.84 -12.75
CA ILE A 355 -0.56 -12.29 -12.82
C ILE A 355 -1.76 -12.59 -13.72
N SER A 356 -2.84 -11.84 -13.59
CA SER A 356 -4.03 -12.01 -14.45
C SER A 356 -3.72 -11.85 -15.94
N MET A 357 -2.84 -10.90 -16.29
CA MET A 357 -2.46 -10.63 -17.68
C MET A 357 -1.40 -11.60 -18.22
N THR A 358 -0.40 -11.95 -17.39
CA THR A 358 0.79 -12.69 -17.82
C THR A 358 0.69 -14.17 -17.53
N LYS A 359 -0.14 -14.56 -16.57
CA LYS A 359 -0.25 -15.93 -16.01
C LYS A 359 1.05 -16.43 -15.38
N ILE A 360 1.97 -15.53 -15.03
CA ILE A 360 3.24 -15.86 -14.39
C ILE A 360 2.99 -16.05 -12.90
N VAL A 361 3.00 -17.29 -12.45
CA VAL A 361 2.73 -17.66 -11.06
C VAL A 361 3.90 -18.39 -10.38
N ASN A 362 4.99 -18.66 -11.11
CA ASN A 362 6.07 -19.48 -10.61
C ASN A 362 6.74 -18.83 -9.39
N ARG A 363 6.72 -19.54 -8.25
CA ARG A 363 7.27 -19.03 -6.99
C ARG A 363 8.78 -18.75 -7.04
N MET A 364 9.55 -19.45 -7.91
CA MET A 364 10.97 -19.18 -8.06
C MET A 364 11.20 -17.84 -8.75
N ALA A 365 10.39 -17.50 -9.77
CA ALA A 365 10.44 -16.18 -10.40
C ALA A 365 10.14 -15.07 -9.39
N LEU A 366 9.01 -15.18 -8.69
CA LEU A 366 8.61 -14.18 -7.68
C LEU A 366 9.63 -14.07 -6.54
N SER A 367 10.26 -15.19 -6.14
CA SER A 367 11.33 -15.21 -5.13
C SER A 367 12.56 -14.41 -5.57
N CYS A 368 12.92 -14.45 -6.86
CA CYS A 368 14.01 -13.61 -7.37
C CYS A 368 13.70 -12.13 -7.18
N GLY A 369 12.44 -11.72 -7.37
CA GLY A 369 11.99 -10.36 -7.08
C GLY A 369 12.06 -10.04 -5.59
N ALA A 370 11.56 -10.91 -4.72
CA ALA A 370 11.59 -10.73 -3.28
C ALA A 370 13.04 -10.62 -2.74
N ILE A 371 13.95 -11.45 -3.24
CA ILE A 371 15.39 -11.38 -2.90
C ILE A 371 15.98 -10.05 -3.40
N PHE A 372 15.60 -9.57 -4.58
CA PHE A 372 16.05 -8.27 -5.09
C PHE A 372 15.58 -7.12 -4.15
N LEU A 373 14.34 -7.15 -3.64
CA LEU A 373 13.88 -6.18 -2.64
C LEU A 373 14.72 -6.21 -1.36
N ILE A 374 15.07 -7.40 -0.86
CA ILE A 374 15.94 -7.54 0.32
C ILE A 374 17.31 -6.93 0.03
N LEU A 375 17.89 -7.20 -1.14
CA LEU A 375 19.18 -6.64 -1.54
C LEU A 375 19.13 -5.11 -1.66
N CYS A 376 18.05 -4.55 -2.21
CA CYS A 376 17.81 -3.10 -2.23
C CYS A 376 17.71 -2.54 -0.80
N GLY A 377 17.03 -3.26 0.11
CA GLY A 377 16.93 -2.89 1.51
C GLY A 377 18.25 -2.98 2.28
N LEU A 378 19.23 -3.73 1.82
CA LEU A 378 20.58 -3.74 2.38
C LEU A 378 21.49 -2.61 1.87
N CYS A 379 21.01 -1.82 0.88
CA CYS A 379 21.73 -0.71 0.29
C CYS A 379 21.09 0.65 0.65
N PRO A 380 21.54 1.33 1.73
CA PRO A 380 21.00 2.64 2.15
C PRO A 380 21.05 3.71 1.06
N LYS A 381 21.98 3.64 0.09
CA LYS A 381 22.03 4.59 -1.02
C LYS A 381 20.76 4.56 -1.89
N ILE A 382 20.17 3.38 -2.11
CA ILE A 382 18.92 3.25 -2.85
C ILE A 382 17.78 3.90 -2.06
N ALA A 383 17.69 3.63 -0.76
CA ALA A 383 16.71 4.25 0.12
C ALA A 383 16.88 5.78 0.21
N ALA A 384 18.10 6.27 0.32
CA ALA A 384 18.40 7.70 0.31
C ALA A 384 17.99 8.36 -1.01
N PHE A 385 18.26 7.73 -2.15
CA PHE A 385 17.86 8.21 -3.46
C PHE A 385 16.33 8.36 -3.57
N VAL A 386 15.56 7.43 -3.02
CA VAL A 386 14.10 7.54 -2.97
C VAL A 386 13.65 8.60 -1.96
N SER A 387 14.35 8.74 -0.84
CA SER A 387 14.00 9.69 0.23
C SER A 387 14.04 11.16 -0.21
N ILE A 388 14.96 11.52 -1.11
CA ILE A 388 15.14 12.90 -1.60
C ILE A 388 14.28 13.22 -2.83
N MET A 389 13.44 12.30 -3.27
CA MET A 389 12.58 12.48 -4.44
C MET A 389 11.52 13.55 -4.17
N PRO A 390 11.34 14.54 -5.09
CA PRO A 390 10.29 15.54 -4.95
C PRO A 390 8.90 14.93 -4.80
N GLN A 391 8.08 15.53 -3.94
CA GLN A 391 6.72 15.03 -3.69
C GLN A 391 5.86 15.06 -4.95
N SER A 392 6.03 16.07 -5.81
CA SER A 392 5.32 16.18 -7.10
C SER A 392 5.59 15.00 -8.04
N VAL A 393 6.83 14.49 -8.06
CA VAL A 393 7.20 13.30 -8.84
C VAL A 393 6.47 12.06 -8.29
N LEU A 394 6.48 11.90 -6.96
CA LEU A 394 5.72 10.82 -6.30
C LEU A 394 4.22 10.93 -6.54
N GLY A 395 3.69 12.17 -6.54
CA GLY A 395 2.27 12.47 -6.74
C GLY A 395 1.76 12.04 -8.12
N GLY A 396 2.53 12.32 -9.18
CA GLY A 396 2.18 11.88 -10.54
C GLY A 396 2.01 10.36 -10.65
N ALA A 397 2.87 9.60 -9.98
CA ALA A 397 2.77 8.15 -9.89
C ALA A 397 1.63 7.69 -8.97
N ALA A 398 1.46 8.36 -7.82
CA ALA A 398 0.45 8.01 -6.81
C ALA A 398 -0.97 8.13 -7.38
N VAL A 399 -1.25 9.13 -8.20
CA VAL A 399 -2.55 9.28 -8.89
C VAL A 399 -2.87 8.02 -9.71
N MET A 400 -1.91 7.53 -10.50
CA MET A 400 -2.10 6.31 -11.29
C MET A 400 -2.27 5.06 -10.42
N MET A 401 -1.49 4.94 -9.35
CA MET A 401 -1.60 3.79 -8.44
C MET A 401 -2.97 3.77 -7.75
N PHE A 402 -3.39 4.89 -7.17
CA PHE A 402 -4.65 4.96 -6.43
C PHE A 402 -5.87 4.81 -7.34
N ALA A 403 -5.82 5.38 -8.57
CA ALA A 403 -6.83 5.13 -9.57
C ALA A 403 -6.88 3.65 -10.00
N SER A 404 -5.73 2.96 -10.06
CA SER A 404 -5.70 1.52 -10.37
C SER A 404 -6.35 0.68 -9.26
N ILE A 405 -6.18 1.05 -7.98
CA ILE A 405 -6.88 0.41 -6.85
C ILE A 405 -8.39 0.58 -7.02
N LEU A 406 -8.86 1.79 -7.33
CA LEU A 406 -10.28 2.05 -7.60
C LEU A 406 -10.83 1.13 -8.69
N VAL A 407 -10.12 1.01 -9.82
CA VAL A 407 -10.51 0.15 -10.94
C VAL A 407 -10.53 -1.33 -10.54
N SER A 408 -9.58 -1.78 -9.72
CA SER A 408 -9.59 -3.15 -9.18
C SER A 408 -10.84 -3.42 -8.33
N GLY A 409 -11.29 -2.44 -7.54
CA GLY A 409 -12.56 -2.52 -6.81
C GLY A 409 -13.77 -2.67 -7.74
N ILE A 410 -13.81 -1.90 -8.85
CA ILE A 410 -14.85 -2.04 -9.89
C ILE A 410 -14.84 -3.46 -10.48
N GLN A 411 -13.68 -3.99 -10.81
CA GLN A 411 -13.54 -5.35 -11.36
C GLN A 411 -14.06 -6.41 -10.41
N LEU A 412 -13.83 -6.27 -9.10
CA LEU A 412 -14.37 -7.17 -8.09
C LEU A 412 -15.90 -7.09 -8.00
N ILE A 413 -16.48 -5.88 -8.02
CA ILE A 413 -17.94 -5.68 -7.99
C ILE A 413 -18.61 -6.29 -9.22
N THR A 414 -18.00 -6.13 -10.38
CA THR A 414 -18.55 -6.58 -11.68
C THR A 414 -18.23 -8.05 -12.00
N LYS A 415 -17.55 -8.76 -11.10
CA LYS A 415 -17.21 -10.18 -11.30
C LYS A 415 -18.46 -11.07 -11.38
N GLU A 416 -19.48 -10.74 -10.61
CA GLU A 416 -20.80 -11.37 -10.63
C GLU A 416 -21.83 -10.41 -11.24
N PRO A 417 -22.97 -10.91 -11.74
CA PRO A 417 -24.05 -10.05 -12.24
C PRO A 417 -24.54 -9.09 -11.18
N ILE A 418 -24.62 -7.80 -11.53
CA ILE A 418 -25.08 -6.77 -10.60
C ILE A 418 -26.63 -6.80 -10.55
N THR A 419 -27.18 -7.25 -9.43
CA THR A 419 -28.60 -7.24 -9.16
C THR A 419 -28.99 -6.03 -8.31
N SER A 420 -30.31 -5.86 -8.04
CA SER A 420 -30.80 -4.78 -7.15
C SER A 420 -30.16 -4.82 -5.76
N ARG A 421 -29.77 -6.01 -5.29
CA ARG A 421 -29.06 -6.20 -4.02
C ARG A 421 -27.67 -5.57 -4.06
N GLU A 422 -26.87 -5.92 -5.05
CA GLU A 422 -25.51 -5.39 -5.23
C GLU A 422 -25.54 -3.88 -5.45
N ILE A 423 -26.50 -3.38 -6.25
CA ILE A 423 -26.69 -1.93 -6.44
C ILE A 423 -26.90 -1.22 -5.10
N THR A 424 -27.78 -1.75 -4.24
CA THR A 424 -28.05 -1.15 -2.94
C THR A 424 -26.82 -1.14 -2.04
N ILE A 425 -26.09 -2.27 -1.94
CA ILE A 425 -24.89 -2.39 -1.14
C ILE A 425 -23.83 -1.38 -1.61
N VAL A 426 -23.55 -1.35 -2.91
CA VAL A 426 -22.53 -0.46 -3.51
C VAL A 426 -22.91 1.00 -3.31
N SER A 427 -24.16 1.38 -3.61
CA SER A 427 -24.63 2.77 -3.51
C SER A 427 -24.51 3.31 -2.09
N VAL A 428 -24.98 2.56 -1.10
CA VAL A 428 -24.97 3.01 0.29
C VAL A 428 -23.54 2.99 0.86
N ALA A 429 -22.78 1.92 0.59
CA ALA A 429 -21.41 1.79 1.07
C ALA A 429 -20.51 2.91 0.56
N LEU A 430 -20.54 3.18 -0.74
CA LEU A 430 -19.72 4.25 -1.34
C LEU A 430 -20.27 5.63 -1.01
N GLY A 431 -21.59 5.82 -0.99
CA GLY A 431 -22.22 7.09 -0.61
C GLY A 431 -21.86 7.51 0.81
N LEU A 432 -21.98 6.60 1.79
CA LEU A 432 -21.58 6.87 3.17
C LEU A 432 -20.05 6.97 3.29
N GLY A 433 -19.30 6.06 2.66
CA GLY A 433 -17.84 6.05 2.76
C GLY A 433 -17.23 7.32 2.19
N TYR A 434 -17.42 7.58 0.91
CA TYR A 434 -16.87 8.77 0.27
C TYR A 434 -17.48 10.07 0.85
N GLY A 435 -18.81 10.07 1.11
CA GLY A 435 -19.51 11.22 1.67
C GLY A 435 -18.94 11.65 3.03
N LEU A 436 -18.85 10.74 3.99
CA LEU A 436 -18.30 11.05 5.31
C LEU A 436 -16.78 11.36 5.26
N GLY A 437 -16.05 10.66 4.41
CA GLY A 437 -14.60 10.85 4.28
C GLY A 437 -14.20 12.15 3.59
N SER A 438 -15.06 12.73 2.74
CA SER A 438 -14.80 13.96 1.99
C SER A 438 -15.44 15.22 2.60
N THR A 439 -16.40 15.06 3.51
CA THR A 439 -17.13 16.18 4.11
C THR A 439 -16.52 16.54 5.46
N ALA A 440 -15.76 17.63 5.51
CA ALA A 440 -15.17 18.12 6.74
C ALA A 440 -16.26 18.43 7.79
N GLY A 441 -16.06 17.98 9.03
CA GLY A 441 -16.97 18.24 10.13
C GLY A 441 -18.25 17.38 10.16
N ALA A 442 -18.48 16.50 9.16
CA ALA A 442 -19.69 15.66 9.13
C ALA A 442 -19.87 14.76 10.38
N THR A 443 -18.79 14.45 11.08
CA THR A 443 -18.79 13.60 12.27
C THR A 443 -18.42 14.34 13.55
N SER A 444 -18.28 15.68 13.52
CA SER A 444 -17.76 16.49 14.65
C SER A 444 -18.61 16.42 15.92
N GLU A 445 -19.92 16.22 15.80
CA GLU A 445 -20.86 16.12 16.93
C GLU A 445 -21.03 14.68 17.48
N LEU A 446 -20.38 13.69 16.84
CA LEU A 446 -20.45 12.31 17.31
C LEU A 446 -19.58 12.11 18.57
N PRO A 447 -19.93 11.13 19.44
CA PRO A 447 -19.07 10.75 20.56
C PRO A 447 -17.64 10.47 20.11
N TYR A 448 -16.64 10.91 20.91
CA TYR A 448 -15.22 10.91 20.58
C TYR A 448 -14.72 9.62 19.91
N TYR A 449 -15.07 8.45 20.47
CA TYR A 449 -14.62 7.16 19.89
C TYR A 449 -15.28 6.86 18.55
N ILE A 450 -16.54 7.28 18.33
CA ILE A 450 -17.22 7.11 17.04
C ILE A 450 -16.61 8.05 16.01
N GLN A 451 -16.35 9.29 16.39
CA GLN A 451 -15.64 10.26 15.54
C GLN A 451 -14.25 9.73 15.14
N LEU A 452 -13.50 9.14 16.07
CA LEU A 452 -12.19 8.58 15.83
C LEU A 452 -12.22 7.44 14.79
N ILE A 453 -13.27 6.61 14.82
CA ILE A 453 -13.45 5.47 13.90
C ILE A 453 -13.94 5.92 12.52
N PHE A 454 -14.95 6.80 12.49
CA PHE A 454 -15.67 7.14 11.26
C PHE A 454 -15.30 8.49 10.65
N GLY A 455 -14.70 9.39 11.43
CA GLY A 455 -14.44 10.77 11.00
C GLY A 455 -13.16 10.97 10.20
N GLY A 456 -12.25 10.00 10.23
CA GLY A 456 -10.92 10.20 9.67
C GLY A 456 -10.69 9.61 8.29
N SER A 457 -11.54 8.69 7.86
CA SER A 457 -11.41 8.00 6.58
C SER A 457 -12.75 7.45 6.12
N GLY A 458 -13.08 7.64 4.85
CA GLY A 458 -14.28 7.06 4.24
C GLY A 458 -14.24 5.54 4.07
N ILE A 459 -13.09 4.92 4.29
CA ILE A 459 -12.89 3.47 4.08
C ILE A 459 -13.66 2.66 5.13
N VAL A 460 -13.55 3.05 6.41
CA VAL A 460 -14.22 2.33 7.50
C VAL A 460 -15.75 2.41 7.40
N PRO A 461 -16.37 3.60 7.19
CA PRO A 461 -17.81 3.67 6.95
C PRO A 461 -18.28 2.85 5.74
N ALA A 462 -17.51 2.85 4.64
CA ALA A 462 -17.83 2.05 3.46
C ALA A 462 -17.81 0.55 3.77
N ALA A 463 -16.76 0.08 4.44
CA ALA A 463 -16.62 -1.33 4.82
C ALA A 463 -17.75 -1.79 5.76
N VAL A 464 -18.02 -1.01 6.81
CA VAL A 464 -19.10 -1.33 7.77
C VAL A 464 -20.46 -1.36 7.06
N ALA A 465 -20.76 -0.36 6.23
CA ALA A 465 -22.01 -0.32 5.49
C ALA A 465 -22.15 -1.52 4.53
N ALA A 466 -21.09 -1.85 3.79
CA ALA A 466 -21.10 -2.99 2.87
C ALA A 466 -21.34 -4.32 3.61
N ILE A 467 -20.64 -4.56 4.71
CA ILE A 467 -20.77 -5.78 5.51
C ILE A 467 -22.17 -5.87 6.12
N VAL A 468 -22.65 -4.81 6.77
CA VAL A 468 -23.97 -4.78 7.43
C VAL A 468 -25.10 -5.01 6.43
N LEU A 469 -25.08 -4.30 5.29
CA LEU A 469 -26.07 -4.47 4.25
C LEU A 469 -26.03 -5.86 3.63
N ASN A 470 -24.83 -6.41 3.42
CA ASN A 470 -24.68 -7.78 2.94
C ASN A 470 -25.35 -8.78 3.90
N ILE A 471 -25.14 -8.64 5.22
CA ILE A 471 -25.75 -9.50 6.23
C ILE A 471 -27.28 -9.34 6.22
N ILE A 472 -27.79 -8.11 6.21
CA ILE A 472 -29.22 -7.83 6.17
C ILE A 472 -29.84 -8.44 4.92
N CYS A 473 -29.27 -8.22 3.75
CA CYS A 473 -29.78 -8.77 2.50
C CYS A 473 -29.72 -10.31 2.47
N LEU A 474 -28.69 -10.93 3.07
CA LEU A 474 -28.63 -12.39 3.19
C LEU A 474 -29.76 -12.96 4.06
N LEU A 475 -30.15 -12.26 5.14
CA LEU A 475 -31.27 -12.67 6.00
C LEU A 475 -32.60 -12.60 5.26
N TYR A 476 -32.77 -11.62 4.35
CA TYR A 476 -34.00 -11.45 3.58
C TYR A 476 -34.09 -12.38 2.36
N THR A 477 -32.98 -12.80 1.78
CA THR A 477 -32.92 -13.66 0.58
C THR A 477 -32.79 -15.14 0.89
N SER A 478 -32.57 -15.54 2.16
CA SER A 478 -32.67 -16.95 2.55
C SER A 478 -34.16 -17.38 2.49
N PRO A 479 -34.49 -18.50 1.79
CA PRO A 479 -35.88 -19.00 1.72
C PRO A 479 -36.45 -19.12 3.12
N SER A 480 -37.60 -18.50 3.32
CA SER A 480 -38.35 -18.64 4.58
C SER A 480 -38.56 -20.14 4.91
N PRO A 481 -38.52 -20.55 6.17
CA PRO A 481 -38.92 -21.91 6.54
C PRO A 481 -40.29 -22.30 5.99
N ARG A 482 -41.15 -21.34 5.61
CA ARG A 482 -42.46 -21.56 4.99
C ARG A 482 -42.40 -21.90 3.50
N ASP A 483 -41.29 -21.64 2.81
CA ASP A 483 -41.12 -21.94 1.39
C ASP A 483 -40.45 -23.30 1.14
N ARG A 484 -40.27 -24.09 2.19
CA ARG A 484 -39.76 -25.49 2.16
C ARG A 484 -40.85 -26.54 2.34
N GLY A 485 -42.08 -26.18 2.03
CA GLY A 485 -43.21 -27.10 2.04
C GLY A 485 -43.46 -27.77 0.70
#